data_5ac3ef57091447a5196fd7b1e9fb351a
#
_entry.id   5ac3ef57091447a5196fd7b1e9fb351a
#
_cell.length_a   1.000
_cell.length_b   1.000
_cell.length_c   1.000
_cell.angle_alpha   90.00
_cell.angle_beta   90.00
_cell.angle_gamma   90.00
#
_symmetry.space_group_name_H-M   'P 1'
#
loop_
_entity.id
_entity.type
_entity.pdbx_description
1 polymer ?
#
loop_
_entity_poly.entity_id
_entity_poly.type
_entity_poly.pdbx_seq_one_letter_code
_entity_poly.pdbx_strand_id
1 'polypeptide(L)'
;FTGHSGRLQQSLEESGVAYLHAPFFSPALKSVGPVRRALGVRTFFNMLGPLVNPVLPRYQLLGVYNLKLARLYNYMYQQSGVNYTIVHSLDGYDEVSLTSPFKALNNRGEGIYLPEEIGFGRVAEEELSGGNTVTEAAAIFDRVLANEATRGQEDCVIANAAFAIRTLRPGI
;
A
#
# COMPACT_ATOMS: atom_id res chain seq x y z
N PHE A 1 -4.21 -17.62 4.55
CA PHE A 1 -4.91 -16.92 3.46
C PHE A 1 -5.94 -17.84 2.83
N THR A 2 -7.06 -17.29 2.34
CA THR A 2 -8.15 -18.04 1.70
C THR A 2 -8.59 -17.38 0.39
N GLY A 3 -9.00 -18.22 -0.58
CA GLY A 3 -9.68 -17.79 -1.81
C GLY A 3 -11.19 -18.02 -1.79
N HIS A 4 -11.74 -18.47 -0.67
CA HIS A 4 -13.18 -18.72 -0.53
C HIS A 4 -13.95 -17.42 -0.33
N SER A 5 -14.81 -17.06 -1.29
CA SER A 5 -15.59 -15.82 -1.27
C SER A 5 -16.45 -15.68 0.00
N GLY A 6 -17.10 -16.74 0.46
CA GLY A 6 -17.90 -16.71 1.68
C GLY A 6 -17.12 -16.36 2.95
N ARG A 7 -15.88 -16.86 3.09
CA ARG A 7 -15.00 -16.47 4.23
C ARG A 7 -14.52 -15.03 4.15
N LEU A 8 -14.25 -14.56 2.94
CA LEU A 8 -13.85 -13.15 2.74
C LEU A 8 -15.02 -12.20 3.01
N GLN A 9 -16.23 -12.57 2.59
CA GLN A 9 -17.44 -11.83 2.90
C GLN A 9 -17.70 -11.80 4.41
N GLN A 10 -17.62 -12.93 5.08
CA GLN A 10 -17.73 -13.00 6.53
C GLN A 10 -16.70 -12.10 7.24
N SER A 11 -15.44 -12.12 6.80
CA SER A 11 -14.40 -11.23 7.34
C SER A 11 -14.77 -9.74 7.19
N LEU A 12 -15.31 -9.36 6.02
CA LEU A 12 -15.78 -7.99 5.80
C LEU A 12 -16.97 -7.62 6.71
N GLU A 13 -17.91 -8.53 6.92
CA GLU A 13 -19.08 -8.31 7.76
C GLU A 13 -18.70 -8.19 9.25
N GLU A 14 -17.76 -9.01 9.72
CA GLU A 14 -17.34 -9.07 11.12
C GLU A 14 -16.33 -7.99 11.51
N SER A 15 -15.36 -7.70 10.64
CA SER A 15 -14.23 -6.81 10.95
C SER A 15 -14.09 -5.57 10.05
N GLY A 16 -14.89 -5.48 8.98
CA GLY A 16 -14.74 -4.42 7.97
C GLY A 16 -13.53 -4.58 7.05
N VAL A 17 -12.74 -5.66 7.20
CA VAL A 17 -11.49 -5.89 6.44
C VAL A 17 -11.48 -7.29 5.84
N ALA A 18 -10.99 -7.42 4.60
CA ALA A 18 -10.65 -8.71 3.99
C ALA A 18 -9.32 -8.63 3.25
N TYR A 19 -8.48 -9.64 3.42
CA TYR A 19 -7.19 -9.75 2.74
C TYR A 19 -7.31 -10.59 1.47
N LEU A 20 -7.08 -9.96 0.32
CA LEU A 20 -7.12 -10.62 -0.98
C LEU A 20 -5.70 -11.00 -1.44
N HIS A 21 -5.34 -12.27 -1.25
CA HIS A 21 -4.04 -12.77 -1.71
C HIS A 21 -4.09 -13.02 -3.22
N ALA A 22 -3.41 -12.16 -3.99
CA ALA A 22 -3.47 -12.12 -5.44
C ALA A 22 -3.33 -13.47 -6.16
N PRO A 23 -2.47 -14.44 -5.75
CA PRO A 23 -2.38 -15.76 -6.38
C PRO A 23 -3.65 -16.60 -6.34
N PHE A 24 -4.58 -16.33 -5.43
CA PHE A 24 -5.87 -17.03 -5.39
C PHE A 24 -6.88 -16.50 -6.43
N PHE A 25 -6.71 -15.24 -6.85
CA PHE A 25 -7.64 -14.55 -7.73
C PHE A 25 -7.09 -14.34 -9.15
N SER A 26 -5.79 -14.56 -9.34
CA SER A 26 -5.12 -14.44 -10.64
C SER A 26 -4.31 -15.71 -10.96
N PRO A 27 -4.87 -16.65 -11.74
CA PRO A 27 -4.16 -17.87 -12.14
C PRO A 27 -2.83 -17.56 -12.86
N ALA A 28 -2.78 -16.49 -13.64
CA ALA A 28 -1.56 -16.06 -14.32
C ALA A 28 -0.44 -15.71 -13.32
N LEU A 29 -0.76 -14.95 -12.26
CA LEU A 29 0.22 -14.62 -11.21
C LEU A 29 0.68 -15.86 -10.44
N LYS A 30 -0.21 -16.81 -10.23
CA LYS A 30 0.12 -18.09 -9.59
C LYS A 30 1.11 -18.89 -10.44
N SER A 31 0.87 -19.00 -11.74
CA SER A 31 1.69 -19.78 -12.69
C SER A 31 3.11 -19.22 -12.81
N VAL A 32 3.28 -17.90 -12.82
CA VAL A 32 4.61 -17.26 -12.96
C VAL A 32 5.37 -17.12 -11.64
N GLY A 33 4.76 -17.42 -10.52
CA GLY A 33 5.35 -17.28 -9.19
C GLY A 33 6.70 -18.01 -9.01
N PRO A 34 6.82 -19.29 -9.39
CA PRO A 34 8.08 -20.02 -9.32
C PRO A 34 9.19 -19.40 -10.20
N VAL A 35 8.83 -19.00 -11.42
CA VAL A 35 9.79 -18.38 -12.38
C VAL A 35 10.29 -17.04 -11.83
N ARG A 36 9.40 -16.20 -11.29
CA ARG A 36 9.79 -14.93 -10.65
C ARG A 36 10.77 -15.12 -9.51
N ARG A 37 10.54 -16.11 -8.65
CA ARG A 37 11.46 -16.42 -7.54
C ARG A 37 12.83 -16.89 -8.04
N ALA A 38 12.85 -17.73 -9.09
CA ALA A 38 14.09 -18.22 -9.67
C ALA A 38 14.89 -17.13 -10.36
N LEU A 39 14.23 -16.16 -11.00
CA LEU A 39 14.89 -15.04 -11.67
C LEU A 39 15.52 -14.03 -10.68
N GLY A 40 14.97 -13.87 -9.49
CA GLY A 40 15.48 -12.94 -8.49
C GLY A 40 15.42 -11.45 -8.89
N VAL A 41 14.77 -11.12 -10.02
CA VAL A 41 14.68 -9.75 -10.54
C VAL A 41 13.24 -9.27 -10.59
N ARG A 42 13.05 -7.95 -10.53
CA ARG A 42 11.74 -7.33 -10.74
C ARG A 42 11.32 -7.48 -12.19
N THR A 43 10.12 -8.01 -12.40
CA THR A 43 9.52 -8.21 -13.72
C THR A 43 8.22 -7.42 -13.85
N PHE A 44 7.66 -7.39 -15.05
CA PHE A 44 6.31 -6.81 -15.29
C PHE A 44 5.25 -7.34 -14.32
N PHE A 45 5.32 -8.60 -13.94
CA PHE A 45 4.36 -9.19 -12.99
C PHE A 45 4.39 -8.56 -11.60
N ASN A 46 5.47 -7.86 -11.21
CA ASN A 46 5.51 -7.11 -9.96
C ASN A 46 4.59 -5.88 -9.97
N MET A 47 4.23 -5.41 -11.16
CA MET A 47 3.38 -4.25 -11.35
C MET A 47 1.89 -4.61 -11.43
N LEU A 48 1.53 -5.88 -11.59
CA LEU A 48 0.15 -6.28 -11.81
C LEU A 48 -0.69 -6.40 -10.54
N GLY A 49 -0.07 -6.59 -9.38
CA GLY A 49 -0.78 -6.86 -8.12
C GLY A 49 -1.96 -5.91 -7.87
N PRO A 50 -1.73 -4.59 -7.85
CA PRO A 50 -2.81 -3.61 -7.63
C PRO A 50 -3.88 -3.60 -8.75
N LEU A 51 -3.52 -4.00 -9.96
CA LEU A 51 -4.39 -3.93 -11.14
C LEU A 51 -5.30 -5.15 -11.29
N VAL A 52 -5.03 -6.23 -10.56
CA VAL A 52 -5.81 -7.50 -10.65
C VAL A 52 -6.73 -7.72 -9.46
N ASN A 53 -7.08 -6.67 -8.74
CA ASN A 53 -8.05 -6.77 -7.65
C ASN A 53 -9.42 -7.19 -8.20
N PRO A 54 -9.94 -8.36 -7.81
CA PRO A 54 -11.19 -8.90 -8.37
C PRO A 54 -12.44 -8.08 -8.00
N VAL A 55 -12.34 -7.25 -6.95
CA VAL A 55 -13.46 -6.42 -6.48
C VAL A 55 -13.62 -5.14 -7.30
N LEU A 56 -12.59 -4.75 -8.07
CA LEU A 56 -12.56 -3.50 -8.86
C LEU A 56 -13.02 -2.29 -8.02
N PRO A 57 -12.33 -1.98 -6.92
CA PRO A 57 -12.79 -0.99 -5.96
C PRO A 57 -12.84 0.41 -6.59
N ARG A 58 -13.85 1.21 -6.19
CA ARG A 58 -14.04 2.59 -6.67
C ARG A 58 -13.01 3.57 -6.09
N TYR A 59 -12.36 3.20 -5.00
CA TYR A 59 -11.35 4.00 -4.30
C TYR A 59 -10.11 3.15 -4.09
N GLN A 60 -8.94 3.67 -4.43
CA GLN A 60 -7.69 2.93 -4.32
C GLN A 60 -6.56 3.82 -3.81
N LEU A 61 -5.87 3.37 -2.77
CA LEU A 61 -4.56 3.86 -2.38
C LEU A 61 -3.52 2.85 -2.87
N LEU A 62 -2.54 3.32 -3.61
CA LEU A 62 -1.55 2.48 -4.30
C LEU A 62 -0.14 2.93 -3.92
N GLY A 63 0.64 2.04 -3.37
CA GLY A 63 2.07 2.26 -3.16
C GLY A 63 2.89 1.78 -4.36
N VAL A 64 3.91 2.53 -4.73
CA VAL A 64 4.81 2.19 -5.83
C VAL A 64 6.26 2.46 -5.49
N TYR A 65 7.14 1.58 -5.92
CA TYR A 65 8.57 1.61 -5.57
C TYR A 65 9.43 2.55 -6.44
N ASN A 66 8.87 3.21 -7.44
CA ASN A 66 9.56 4.24 -8.22
C ASN A 66 8.61 5.16 -8.99
N LEU A 67 9.12 6.33 -9.39
CA LEU A 67 8.37 7.37 -10.09
C LEU A 67 7.93 6.96 -11.51
N LYS A 68 8.63 6.04 -12.19
CA LYS A 68 8.21 5.56 -13.52
C LYS A 68 6.90 4.79 -13.41
N LEU A 69 6.80 3.93 -12.40
CA LEU A 69 5.59 3.17 -12.13
C LEU A 69 4.46 4.09 -11.64
N ALA A 70 4.78 5.08 -10.81
CA ALA A 70 3.80 6.09 -10.37
C ALA A 70 3.15 6.78 -11.58
N ARG A 71 3.95 7.22 -12.56
CA ARG A 71 3.45 7.85 -13.80
C ARG A 71 2.60 6.89 -14.64
N LEU A 72 3.06 5.64 -14.80
CA LEU A 72 2.31 4.64 -15.56
C LEU A 72 0.93 4.40 -14.97
N TYR A 73 0.85 4.17 -13.65
CA TYR A 73 -0.43 4.00 -12.96
C TYR A 73 -1.30 5.25 -13.05
N ASN A 74 -0.70 6.43 -12.89
CA ASN A 74 -1.44 7.68 -13.01
C ASN A 74 -2.13 7.80 -14.37
N TYR A 75 -1.44 7.54 -15.48
CA TYR A 75 -2.04 7.52 -16.81
C TYR A 75 -3.18 6.50 -16.97
N MET A 76 -2.99 5.30 -16.41
CA MET A 76 -4.02 4.25 -16.46
C MET A 76 -5.28 4.65 -15.67
N TYR A 77 -5.09 5.16 -14.45
CA TYR A 77 -6.19 5.49 -13.56
C TYR A 77 -6.93 6.78 -13.94
N GLN A 78 -6.27 7.75 -14.59
CA GLN A 78 -6.92 8.97 -15.09
C GLN A 78 -8.12 8.68 -16.02
N GLN A 79 -8.11 7.57 -16.73
CA GLN A 79 -9.16 7.17 -17.68
C GLN A 79 -10.13 6.13 -17.11
N SER A 80 -9.93 5.67 -15.88
CA SER A 80 -10.65 4.52 -15.33
C SER A 80 -11.97 4.88 -14.62
N GLY A 81 -12.19 6.16 -14.29
CA GLY A 81 -13.31 6.59 -13.42
C GLY A 81 -13.14 6.22 -11.94
N VAL A 82 -12.01 5.62 -11.56
CA VAL A 82 -11.66 5.27 -10.17
C VAL A 82 -11.12 6.50 -9.44
N ASN A 83 -11.49 6.67 -8.17
CA ASN A 83 -10.81 7.62 -7.29
C ASN A 83 -9.55 6.96 -6.74
N TYR A 84 -8.41 7.56 -6.98
CA TYR A 84 -7.13 6.96 -6.60
C TYR A 84 -6.18 7.96 -5.96
N THR A 85 -5.27 7.43 -5.16
CA THR A 85 -4.04 8.09 -4.75
C THR A 85 -2.89 7.11 -4.92
N ILE A 86 -1.83 7.54 -5.59
CA ILE A 86 -0.59 6.79 -5.75
C ILE A 86 0.46 7.48 -4.92
N VAL A 87 1.15 6.74 -4.05
CA VAL A 87 2.21 7.26 -3.17
C VAL A 87 3.55 6.59 -3.47
N HIS A 88 4.61 7.36 -3.31
CA HIS A 88 5.99 6.91 -3.44
C HIS A 88 6.91 7.80 -2.61
N SER A 89 7.57 7.25 -1.62
CA SER A 89 8.64 7.94 -0.88
C SER A 89 9.92 8.00 -1.72
N LEU A 90 10.57 9.17 -1.76
CA LEU A 90 11.67 9.42 -2.69
C LEU A 90 12.94 8.62 -2.38
N ASP A 91 13.04 8.05 -1.20
CA ASP A 91 14.07 7.10 -0.76
C ASP A 91 13.76 5.63 -1.15
N GLY A 92 12.62 5.35 -1.80
CA GLY A 92 12.34 4.08 -2.44
C GLY A 92 11.22 3.25 -1.82
N TYR A 93 10.60 3.69 -0.72
CA TYR A 93 9.45 3.00 -0.14
C TYR A 93 8.19 3.19 -1.01
N ASP A 94 7.38 2.14 -1.08
CA ASP A 94 6.10 2.13 -1.77
C ASP A 94 4.92 2.51 -0.85
N GLU A 95 5.20 3.38 0.11
CA GLU A 95 4.25 3.95 1.08
C GLU A 95 4.73 5.34 1.53
N VAL A 96 3.95 6.03 2.36
CA VAL A 96 4.39 7.23 3.07
C VAL A 96 5.23 6.80 4.25
N SER A 97 6.55 6.77 4.07
CA SER A 97 7.50 6.27 5.07
C SER A 97 7.83 7.29 6.17
N LEU A 98 7.61 8.57 5.90
CA LEU A 98 8.06 9.69 6.75
C LEU A 98 9.59 9.80 6.93
N THR A 99 10.37 8.91 6.32
CA THR A 99 11.84 8.96 6.33
C THR A 99 12.38 10.00 5.35
N SER A 100 11.62 10.28 4.30
CA SER A 100 11.97 11.23 3.24
C SER A 100 10.74 12.00 2.76
N PRO A 101 10.93 13.02 1.88
CA PRO A 101 9.84 13.54 1.09
C PRO A 101 9.19 12.44 0.26
N PHE A 102 7.90 12.53 0.02
CA PHE A 102 7.17 11.58 -0.80
C PHE A 102 6.32 12.27 -1.86
N LYS A 103 6.11 11.58 -2.97
CA LYS A 103 5.24 12.03 -4.04
C LYS A 103 3.87 11.37 -3.91
N ALA A 104 2.80 12.17 -4.06
CA ALA A 104 1.44 11.68 -4.20
C ALA A 104 0.83 12.18 -5.52
N LEU A 105 0.17 11.28 -6.25
CA LEU A 105 -0.57 11.56 -7.48
C LEU A 105 -2.01 11.10 -7.29
N ASN A 106 -2.98 11.89 -7.73
CA ASN A 106 -4.39 11.56 -7.61
C ASN A 106 -5.22 12.20 -8.74
N ASN A 107 -6.53 12.01 -8.72
CA ASN A 107 -7.46 12.57 -9.73
C ASN A 107 -7.41 14.10 -9.88
N ARG A 108 -6.85 14.83 -8.90
CA ARG A 108 -6.82 16.31 -8.88
C ARG A 108 -5.46 16.88 -9.25
N GLY A 109 -4.43 16.05 -9.29
CA GLY A 109 -3.07 16.48 -9.60
C GLY A 109 -2.02 15.68 -8.85
N GLU A 110 -0.83 16.24 -8.79
CA GLU A 110 0.31 15.63 -8.11
C GLU A 110 1.06 16.65 -7.26
N GLY A 111 1.70 16.19 -6.20
CA GLY A 111 2.55 17.01 -5.33
C GLY A 111 3.65 16.18 -4.70
N ILE A 112 4.70 16.88 -4.26
CA ILE A 112 5.71 16.34 -3.36
C ILE A 112 5.45 16.98 -2.01
N TYR A 113 5.45 16.17 -0.96
CA TYR A 113 5.16 16.56 0.40
C TYR A 113 6.34 16.22 1.29
N LEU A 114 6.66 17.12 2.21
CA LEU A 114 7.55 16.84 3.33
C LEU A 114 6.72 16.25 4.49
N PRO A 115 7.27 15.36 5.33
CA PRO A 115 6.59 14.90 6.53
C PRO A 115 6.05 16.05 7.39
N GLU A 116 6.83 17.11 7.54
CA GLU A 116 6.50 18.28 8.35
C GLU A 116 5.31 19.07 7.79
N GLU A 117 5.12 19.09 6.48
CA GLU A 117 3.98 19.77 5.82
C GLU A 117 2.63 19.07 6.07
N ILE A 118 2.67 17.81 6.43
CA ILE A 118 1.49 17.02 6.76
C ILE A 118 1.33 16.77 8.27
N GLY A 119 2.14 17.48 9.09
CA GLY A 119 2.02 17.46 10.54
C GLY A 119 2.79 16.36 11.26
N PHE A 120 3.72 15.66 10.57
CA PHE A 120 4.56 14.63 11.16
C PHE A 120 6.03 15.08 11.23
N GLY A 121 6.77 14.51 12.17
CA GLY A 121 8.24 14.61 12.16
C GLY A 121 8.85 13.64 11.16
N ARG A 122 10.12 13.90 10.79
CA ARG A 122 10.89 12.92 10.03
C ARG A 122 11.25 11.74 10.93
N VAL A 123 11.08 10.54 10.43
CA VAL A 123 11.33 9.27 11.11
C VAL A 123 12.68 8.70 10.64
N ALA A 124 13.46 8.10 11.55
CA ALA A 124 14.66 7.38 11.16
C ALA A 124 14.28 5.99 10.61
N GLU A 125 15.04 5.50 9.63
CA GLU A 125 14.72 4.21 8.97
C GLU A 125 14.72 3.04 9.97
N GLU A 126 15.60 3.09 10.97
CA GLU A 126 15.70 2.06 12.01
C GLU A 126 14.44 1.96 12.87
N GLU A 127 13.69 3.07 13.03
CA GLU A 127 12.44 3.10 13.77
C GLU A 127 11.30 2.33 13.07
N LEU A 128 11.42 2.13 11.76
CA LEU A 128 10.43 1.44 10.93
C LEU A 128 10.68 -0.06 10.80
N SER A 129 11.68 -0.61 11.51
CA SER A 129 12.01 -2.02 11.41
C SER A 129 10.77 -2.90 11.63
N GLY A 130 10.45 -3.74 10.64
CA GLY A 130 9.36 -4.70 10.66
C GLY A 130 9.72 -6.05 11.31
N GLY A 131 10.93 -6.17 11.92
CA GLY A 131 11.46 -7.42 12.43
C GLY A 131 12.04 -8.34 11.35
N ASN A 132 12.71 -9.39 11.77
CA ASN A 132 13.42 -10.33 10.88
C ASN A 132 12.66 -11.65 10.68
N THR A 133 11.62 -11.89 11.46
CA THR A 133 10.80 -13.10 11.42
C THR A 133 9.31 -12.76 11.33
N VAL A 134 8.52 -13.72 10.86
CA VAL A 134 7.05 -13.56 10.81
C VAL A 134 6.47 -13.33 12.20
N THR A 135 7.03 -13.97 13.22
CA THR A 135 6.57 -13.81 14.63
C THR A 135 6.86 -12.40 15.14
N GLU A 136 8.05 -11.86 14.86
CA GLU A 136 8.39 -10.49 15.23
C GLU A 136 7.49 -9.47 14.50
N ALA A 137 7.28 -9.66 13.20
CA ALA A 137 6.41 -8.80 12.41
C ALA A 137 4.96 -8.82 12.93
N ALA A 138 4.43 -9.98 13.31
CA ALA A 138 3.10 -10.09 13.91
C ALA A 138 3.02 -9.35 15.25
N ALA A 139 4.04 -9.50 16.12
CA ALA A 139 4.08 -8.80 17.40
C ALA A 139 4.19 -7.27 17.22
N ILE A 140 4.89 -6.79 16.20
CA ILE A 140 4.92 -5.36 15.86
C ILE A 140 3.55 -4.90 15.40
N PHE A 141 2.90 -5.65 14.51
CA PHE A 141 1.56 -5.35 14.04
C PHE A 141 0.54 -5.23 15.19
N ASP A 142 0.56 -6.18 16.14
CA ASP A 142 -0.31 -6.16 17.32
C ASP A 142 -0.05 -4.92 18.18
N ARG A 143 1.22 -4.54 18.39
CA ARG A 143 1.58 -3.31 19.11
C ARG A 143 1.09 -2.04 18.42
N VAL A 144 1.20 -1.96 17.09
CA VAL A 144 0.67 -0.83 16.32
C VAL A 144 -0.83 -0.70 16.54
N LEU A 145 -1.57 -1.79 16.49
CA LEU A 145 -3.03 -1.77 16.73
C LEU A 145 -3.39 -1.41 18.19
N ALA A 146 -2.53 -1.73 19.14
CA ALA A 146 -2.71 -1.40 20.55
C ALA A 146 -2.25 0.03 20.93
N ASN A 147 -1.65 0.80 19.99
CA ASN A 147 -0.94 2.06 20.24
C ASN A 147 0.23 1.90 21.25
N GLU A 148 0.97 0.82 21.11
CA GLU A 148 2.13 0.44 21.95
C GLU A 148 3.41 0.26 21.09
N ALA A 149 3.38 0.67 19.83
CA ALA A 149 4.52 0.58 18.93
C ALA A 149 5.46 1.79 19.11
N THR A 150 6.52 1.85 18.29
CA THR A 150 7.34 3.06 18.25
C THR A 150 6.54 4.21 17.64
N ARG A 151 6.86 5.45 18.04
CA ARG A 151 6.21 6.62 17.45
C ARG A 151 6.35 6.65 15.93
N GLY A 152 7.51 6.30 15.40
CA GLY A 152 7.74 6.26 13.96
C GLY A 152 6.82 5.26 13.24
N GLN A 153 6.61 4.06 13.81
CA GLN A 153 5.69 3.06 13.28
C GLN A 153 4.24 3.54 13.30
N GLU A 154 3.80 4.12 14.40
CA GLU A 154 2.44 4.67 14.54
C GLU A 154 2.20 5.83 13.60
N ASP A 155 3.12 6.81 13.56
CA ASP A 155 3.03 7.98 12.69
C ASP A 155 2.96 7.59 11.20
N CYS A 156 3.76 6.60 10.76
CA CYS A 156 3.69 6.08 9.40
C CYS A 156 2.34 5.44 9.08
N VAL A 157 1.80 4.61 9.97
CA VAL A 157 0.49 3.98 9.76
C VAL A 157 -0.60 5.03 9.70
N ILE A 158 -0.58 6.03 10.59
CA ILE A 158 -1.54 7.14 10.61
C ILE A 158 -1.45 7.98 9.33
N ALA A 159 -0.24 8.29 8.86
CA ALA A 159 -0.05 9.04 7.61
C ALA A 159 -0.65 8.30 6.40
N ASN A 160 -0.36 7.00 6.25
CA ASN A 160 -0.93 6.19 5.17
C ASN A 160 -2.46 6.06 5.28
N ALA A 161 -2.99 5.87 6.49
CA ALA A 161 -4.42 5.84 6.74
C ALA A 161 -5.09 7.18 6.39
N ALA A 162 -4.46 8.31 6.71
CA ALA A 162 -4.97 9.64 6.36
C ALA A 162 -5.06 9.82 4.83
N PHE A 163 -4.06 9.38 4.06
CA PHE A 163 -4.12 9.39 2.60
C PHE A 163 -5.21 8.45 2.04
N ALA A 164 -5.44 7.30 2.66
CA ALA A 164 -6.55 6.41 2.30
C ALA A 164 -7.91 7.09 2.55
N ILE A 165 -8.12 7.70 3.71
CA ILE A 165 -9.34 8.44 4.06
C ILE A 165 -9.56 9.62 3.10
N ARG A 166 -8.50 10.39 2.79
CA ARG A 166 -8.55 11.49 1.84
C ARG A 166 -8.90 11.02 0.41
N THR A 167 -8.51 9.81 0.04
CA THR A 167 -8.92 9.20 -1.24
C THR A 167 -10.41 8.91 -1.27
N LEU A 168 -10.98 8.44 -0.15
CA LEU A 168 -12.42 8.19 0.01
C LEU A 168 -13.23 9.48 0.11
N ARG A 169 -12.68 10.51 0.76
CA ARG A 169 -13.34 11.79 1.06
C ARG A 169 -12.52 12.97 0.55
N PRO A 170 -12.53 13.23 -0.76
CA PRO A 170 -11.66 14.21 -1.37
C PRO A 170 -11.90 15.69 -0.94
N GLY A 171 -12.84 15.97 -0.11
CA GLY A 171 -13.14 17.32 0.43
C GLY A 171 -12.57 17.60 1.83
N ILE A 172 -11.88 16.61 2.43
CA ILE A 172 -11.23 16.77 3.75
C ILE A 172 -9.77 17.13 3.57
#